data_d747302d40aa332d6ccf7e37a0d8fb07
#
_entry.id   d747302d40aa332d6ccf7e37a0d8fb07
#
_cell.length_a   1.000
_cell.length_b   1.000
_cell.length_c   1.000
_cell.angle_alpha   90.00
_cell.angle_beta   90.00
_cell.angle_gamma   90.00
#
_symmetry.space_group_name_H-M   'P 1'
#
loop_
_entity.id
_entity.type
_entity.pdbx_description
1 polymer ?
#
loop_
_entity_poly.entity_id
_entity_poly.type
_entity_poly.pdbx_seq_one_letter_code
_entity_poly.pdbx_strand_id
1 'polypeptide(L)' 'MSIKVKGTVERRDIGMGAWAFVGEDGKTYEIMRGADKSLLQAGQKAEVTGDVREDVMTAAMIGPVLEVKSFDLV' A
#
# COMPACT_ATOMS: atom_id res chain seq x y z
N MET A 1 -11.14 8.57 3.59
CA MET A 1 -10.36 9.77 3.23
C MET A 1 -9.45 9.45 2.08
N SER A 2 -9.49 10.27 1.04
CA SER A 2 -8.67 10.06 -0.17
C SER A 2 -7.32 10.74 -0.01
N ILE A 3 -6.27 10.02 -0.38
CA ILE A 3 -4.90 10.55 -0.32
C ILE A 3 -4.19 10.25 -1.63
N LYS A 4 -3.15 11.02 -1.89
CA LYS A 4 -2.25 10.80 -3.03
C LYS A 4 -0.83 10.89 -2.50
N VAL A 5 -0.07 9.80 -2.63
CA VAL A 5 1.25 9.71 -2.01
C VAL A 5 2.21 8.95 -2.93
N LYS A 6 3.44 9.46 -3.00
CA LYS A 6 4.53 8.76 -3.67
C LYS A 6 5.24 7.87 -2.65
N GLY A 7 5.71 6.73 -3.11
CA GLY A 7 6.44 5.83 -2.23
C GLY A 7 6.96 4.61 -2.96
N THR A 8 7.34 3.63 -2.16
CA THR A 8 7.94 2.40 -2.66
C THR A 8 7.15 1.20 -2.14
N VAL A 9 6.83 0.28 -3.04
CA VAL A 9 6.13 -0.96 -2.70
C VAL A 9 7.15 -1.95 -2.14
N GLU A 10 6.81 -2.59 -1.00
CA GLU A 10 7.64 -3.60 -0.37
C GLU A 10 6.84 -4.84 -0.04
N ARG A 11 7.46 -6.00 -0.21
CA ARG A 11 6.88 -7.26 0.24
C ARG A 11 7.22 -7.50 1.69
N ARG A 12 6.23 -7.84 2.50
CA ARG A 12 6.42 -8.23 3.91
C ARG A 12 6.02 -9.68 4.10
N ASP A 13 6.92 -10.47 4.67
CA ASP A 13 6.67 -11.88 4.95
C ASP A 13 6.05 -12.03 6.34
N ILE A 14 4.82 -11.55 6.46
CA ILE A 14 4.04 -11.63 7.70
C ILE A 14 2.80 -12.47 7.41
N GLY A 15 2.63 -13.55 8.15
CA GLY A 15 1.51 -14.47 7.92
C GLY A 15 1.58 -15.06 6.52
N MET A 16 0.54 -14.88 5.73
CA MET A 16 0.47 -15.36 4.33
C MET A 16 1.16 -14.42 3.35
N GLY A 17 1.85 -13.41 3.85
CA GLY A 17 2.47 -12.39 3.04
C GLY A 17 1.56 -11.17 2.91
N ALA A 18 2.18 -9.99 2.88
CA ALA A 18 1.47 -8.73 2.76
C ALA A 18 2.30 -7.77 1.94
N TRP A 19 1.66 -6.72 1.44
CA TRP A 19 2.34 -5.68 0.69
C TRP A 19 2.26 -4.38 1.46
N ALA A 20 3.40 -3.71 1.60
CA ALA A 20 3.50 -2.42 2.25
C ALA A 20 3.79 -1.34 1.21
N PHE A 21 3.33 -0.13 1.49
CA PHE A 21 3.66 1.04 0.70
C PHE A 21 4.34 2.04 1.61
N VAL A 22 5.64 2.20 1.42
CA VAL A 22 6.44 3.12 2.24
C VAL A 22 6.38 4.49 1.59
N GLY A 23 5.56 5.37 2.14
CA GLY A 23 5.33 6.69 1.60
C GLY A 23 6.48 7.65 1.86
N GLU A 24 6.69 8.57 0.92
CA GLU A 24 7.68 9.64 1.11
C GLU A 24 7.23 10.62 2.17
N ASP A 25 5.97 10.55 2.59
CA ASP A 25 5.43 11.34 3.69
C ASP A 25 5.86 10.81 5.08
N GLY A 26 6.66 9.76 5.11
CA GLY A 26 7.13 9.16 6.35
C GLY A 26 6.20 8.12 6.94
N LYS A 27 5.09 7.82 6.26
CA LYS A 27 4.13 6.82 6.73
C LYS A 27 4.23 5.55 5.90
N THR A 28 4.03 4.41 6.57
CA THR A 28 3.97 3.11 5.91
C THR A 28 2.54 2.62 5.96
N TYR A 29 2.00 2.26 4.79
CA TYR A 29 0.64 1.77 4.66
C TYR A 29 0.66 0.28 4.32
N GLU A 30 -0.42 -0.40 4.67
CA GLU A 30 -0.63 -1.75 4.19
C GLU A 30 -1.55 -1.68 2.97
N ILE A 31 -1.10 -2.24 1.85
CA ILE A 31 -1.89 -2.22 0.62
C ILE A 31 -3.04 -3.22 0.77
N MET A 32 -4.27 -2.73 0.60
CA MET A 32 -5.45 -3.56 0.69
C MET A 32 -5.45 -4.63 -0.40
N ARG A 33 -5.91 -5.82 -0.06
CA ARG A 33 -6.01 -6.93 -1.02
C ARG A 33 -6.85 -6.54 -2.21
N GLY A 34 -6.50 -7.08 -3.38
CA GLY A 34 -7.21 -6.79 -4.62
C GLY A 34 -6.58 -5.68 -5.43
N ALA A 35 -5.46 -5.13 -4.99
CA ALA A 35 -4.73 -4.14 -5.77
C ALA A 35 -4.20 -4.76 -7.06
N ASP A 36 -3.98 -3.89 -8.07
CA ASP A 36 -3.48 -4.31 -9.37
C ASP A 36 -2.11 -4.97 -9.23
N LYS A 37 -1.95 -6.11 -9.89
CA LYS A 37 -0.71 -6.87 -9.82
C LYS A 37 0.49 -6.13 -10.38
N SER A 38 0.26 -5.22 -11.32
CA SER A 38 1.34 -4.43 -11.87
C SER A 38 1.93 -3.45 -10.86
N LEU A 39 1.18 -3.11 -9.81
CA LEU A 39 1.68 -2.32 -8.70
C LEU A 39 2.47 -3.20 -7.71
N LEU A 40 2.06 -4.43 -7.51
CA LEU A 40 2.56 -5.31 -6.45
C LEU A 40 3.87 -5.97 -6.86
N GLN A 41 4.94 -5.17 -6.90
CA GLN A 41 6.30 -5.64 -7.16
C GLN A 41 7.24 -5.01 -6.15
N ALA A 42 8.04 -5.84 -5.51
CA ALA A 42 8.97 -5.38 -4.47
C ALA A 42 9.96 -4.36 -5.04
N GLY A 43 10.10 -3.24 -4.35
CA GLY A 43 11.01 -2.18 -4.75
C GLY A 43 10.46 -1.23 -5.80
N GLN A 44 9.21 -1.44 -6.24
CA GLN A 44 8.62 -0.58 -7.26
C GLN A 44 8.23 0.78 -6.69
N LYS A 45 8.59 1.84 -7.38
CA LYS A 45 8.21 3.19 -7.01
C LYS A 45 6.95 3.60 -7.77
N ALA A 46 6.03 4.22 -7.05
CA ALA A 46 4.76 4.63 -7.64
C ALA A 46 4.18 5.82 -6.89
N GLU A 47 3.28 6.53 -7.57
CA GLU A 47 2.39 7.48 -6.92
C GLU A 47 1.02 6.86 -6.86
N VAL A 48 0.49 6.68 -5.65
CA VAL A 48 -0.76 5.97 -5.42
C VAL A 48 -1.83 6.95 -4.97
N THR A 49 -3.02 6.82 -5.55
CA THR A 49 -4.21 7.53 -5.11
C THR A 49 -5.20 6.51 -4.56
N GLY A 50 -5.70 6.75 -3.37
CA GLY A 50 -6.62 5.82 -2.75
C GLY A 50 -7.20 6.32 -1.45
N ASP A 51 -7.90 5.45 -0.77
CA ASP A 51 -8.56 5.75 0.49
C ASP A 51 -7.92 4.98 1.63
N VAL A 52 -7.67 5.66 2.74
CA VAL A 52 -7.27 4.99 3.98
C VAL A 52 -8.53 4.38 4.60
N ARG A 53 -8.51 3.05 4.77
CA ARG A 53 -9.65 2.30 5.28
C ARG A 53 -9.41 1.94 6.74
N GLU A 54 -10.08 2.64 7.64
CA GLU A 54 -9.97 2.37 9.07
C GLU A 54 -10.90 1.25 9.53
N ASP A 55 -11.83 0.86 8.66
CA ASP A 55 -12.81 -0.20 8.91
C ASP A 55 -12.29 -1.59 8.56
N VAL A 56 -11.07 -1.68 8.03
CA VAL A 56 -10.47 -2.96 7.64
C VAL A 56 -9.38 -3.32 8.63
N MET A 57 -9.46 -4.54 9.16
CA MET A 57 -8.44 -5.07 10.06
C MET A 57 -7.69 -6.19 9.37
N THR A 58 -6.37 -6.19 9.53
CA THR A 58 -5.53 -7.24 8.94
C THR A 58 -4.62 -7.84 9.99
N ALA A 59 -4.17 -9.06 9.75
CA ALA A 59 -3.26 -9.74 10.65
C ALA A 59 -1.83 -9.21 10.54
N ALA A 60 -1.48 -8.57 9.43
CA ALA A 60 -0.12 -8.10 9.20
C ALA A 60 0.24 -6.88 10.04
N MET A 61 -0.74 -6.05 10.38
CA MET A 61 -0.58 -4.87 11.24
C MET A 61 0.59 -3.98 10.83
N ILE A 62 0.79 -3.80 9.53
CA ILE A 62 1.89 -2.99 9.00
C ILE A 62 1.64 -1.51 9.27
N GLY A 63 0.40 -1.08 9.12
CA GLY A 63 0.00 0.30 9.28
C GLY A 63 -1.42 0.49 8.78
N PRO A 64 -1.85 1.74 8.55
CA PRO A 64 -3.18 1.99 7.99
C PRO A 64 -3.36 1.25 6.68
N VAL A 65 -4.55 0.70 6.46
CA VAL A 65 -4.86 -0.03 5.22
C VAL A 65 -5.20 0.98 4.14
N LEU A 66 -4.52 0.88 3.01
CA LEU A 66 -4.73 1.77 1.87
C LEU A 66 -5.42 1.01 0.74
N GLU A 67 -6.63 1.45 0.41
CA GLU A 67 -7.35 0.92 -0.75
C GLU A 67 -6.92 1.72 -1.97
N VAL A 68 -6.17 1.08 -2.86
CA VAL A 68 -5.63 1.75 -4.05
C VAL A 68 -6.74 1.91 -5.10
N LYS A 69 -7.01 3.15 -5.49
CA LYS A 69 -7.98 3.46 -6.55
C LYS A 69 -7.28 3.59 -7.90
N SER A 70 -6.12 4.21 -7.91
CA SER A 70 -5.31 4.36 -9.12
C SER A 70 -3.86 4.57 -8.72
N PHE A 71 -2.96 4.38 -9.67
CA PHE A 71 -1.54 4.60 -9.43
C PHE A 71 -0.82 4.89 -10.73
N ASP A 72 0.31 5.60 -10.62
CA ASP A 72 1.21 5.86 -11.72
C ASP A 72 2.60 5.36 -11.32
N LEU A 73 3.22 4.56 -12.18
CA LEU A 73 4.59 4.10 -11.96
C LEU A 73 5.57 5.25 -12.25
N VAL A 74 6.52 5.41 -11.36
CA VAL A 74 7.47 6.52 -11.44
C VAL A 74 8.85 6.02 -11.82
#